data_7dcc889039c56e5f5c8f29ea0a3db450
#
_entry.id   7dcc889039c56e5f5c8f29ea0a3db450
#
_cell.length_a   1.000
_cell.length_b   1.000
_cell.length_c   1.000
_cell.angle_alpha   90.00
_cell.angle_beta   90.00
_cell.angle_gamma   90.00
#
_symmetry.space_group_name_H-M   'P 1'
#
loop_
_entity.id
_entity.type
_entity.pdbx_description
1 polymer ?
#
loop_
_entity_poly.entity_id
_entity_poly.type
_entity_poly.pdbx_seq_one_letter_code
_entity_poly.pdbx_strand_id
1 'polypeptide(L)'
;MRADEQWGTIGRLVLASAERFPEVEALVDGDLRLTFPELRDAVVDAARAHIAAGVGPGDRVAIWAPNIPEWVIAGLGAVMAGAVLVPLNTRYKGSEAADIINRSGATVLLCVEGFLGNDYVGMLAGQDVSCRLVVLRGDVPDGTTAWAEYLEAGAGISTEEVLARVDATSPDSLCDLVFTSGTTGAPKGVMVNHAQTLRVFEVWSDVVGLIEGDRYLIVNPFFHTFGYKAGIIACLLKGATIIPKAVFDVQKVLTRIHDERVTMLPGPPTLFLSILNDPSRDSFDLSTLRVAVTGAAAIPVSMIERMRDELTFKTIITAYGLTEATGTVTMCRAEDDPSTIALTSGRAIPDIEVRIVDEDNNELPRGEAGEIVCRGYNVMLGYLDNPEATAETIDAEGWLHTGDVGIMDERGYVRITDRTKDMFIVGGFNAYPAEIENQLMAHDGIAQVAVVGVPDERMGEVGMAFVVPRPGAALDIDELHTWAREMMANYKVPRHFRIVDALPTNASGKIIKVELRERARAELAAG
;
A
#
# COMPACT_ATOMS: atom_id res chain seq x y z
N MET A 1 6.56 -19.93 -17.89
CA MET A 1 7.08 -18.67 -18.50
C MET A 1 6.67 -17.56 -17.55
N ARG A 2 7.57 -16.67 -17.18
CA ARG A 2 7.29 -15.56 -16.27
C ARG A 2 6.35 -14.54 -16.94
N ALA A 3 5.55 -13.83 -16.15
CA ALA A 3 4.57 -12.86 -16.66
C ALA A 3 5.21 -11.72 -17.47
N ASP A 4 6.38 -11.27 -17.05
CA ASP A 4 7.18 -10.25 -17.77
C ASP A 4 7.67 -10.74 -19.14
N GLU A 5 7.95 -12.02 -19.29
CA GLU A 5 8.34 -12.64 -20.56
C GLU A 5 7.12 -13.00 -21.42
N GLN A 6 6.02 -13.44 -20.79
CA GLN A 6 4.83 -13.94 -21.49
C GLN A 6 3.99 -12.81 -22.07
N TRP A 7 3.74 -11.76 -21.29
CA TRP A 7 2.90 -10.63 -21.69
C TRP A 7 3.68 -9.32 -21.91
N GLY A 8 4.74 -9.12 -21.14
CA GLY A 8 5.62 -7.96 -21.23
C GLY A 8 4.98 -6.66 -20.72
N THR A 9 3.69 -6.40 -21.03
CA THR A 9 3.00 -5.16 -20.65
C THR A 9 1.63 -5.42 -20.01
N ILE A 10 1.18 -4.46 -19.18
CA ILE A 10 -0.15 -4.52 -18.55
C ILE A 10 -1.26 -4.51 -19.62
N GLY A 11 -1.11 -3.75 -20.70
CA GLY A 11 -2.09 -3.75 -21.78
C GLY A 11 -2.28 -5.13 -22.42
N ARG A 12 -1.18 -5.85 -22.69
CA ARG A 12 -1.25 -7.24 -23.19
C ARG A 12 -1.83 -8.19 -22.15
N LEU A 13 -1.52 -7.99 -20.85
CA LEU A 13 -2.13 -8.78 -19.78
C LEU A 13 -3.65 -8.61 -19.75
N VAL A 14 -4.20 -7.40 -19.93
CA VAL A 14 -5.66 -7.17 -20.01
C VAL A 14 -6.28 -7.99 -21.14
N LEU A 15 -5.68 -7.98 -22.33
CA LEU A 15 -6.15 -8.77 -23.47
C LEU A 15 -6.10 -10.27 -23.17
N ALA A 16 -4.96 -10.75 -22.67
CA ALA A 16 -4.75 -12.17 -22.37
C ALA A 16 -5.67 -12.66 -21.23
N SER A 17 -5.97 -11.83 -20.24
CA SER A 17 -6.87 -12.20 -19.13
C SER A 17 -8.29 -12.47 -19.63
N ALA A 18 -8.78 -11.69 -20.60
CA ALA A 18 -10.09 -11.90 -21.22
C ALA A 18 -10.19 -13.23 -22.01
N GLU A 19 -9.08 -13.66 -22.61
CA GLU A 19 -9.02 -14.94 -23.32
C GLU A 19 -8.88 -16.12 -22.35
N ARG A 20 -8.11 -15.94 -21.26
CA ARG A 20 -7.83 -17.01 -20.29
C ARG A 20 -9.00 -17.29 -19.36
N PHE A 21 -9.80 -16.26 -19.02
CA PHE A 21 -10.83 -16.35 -17.99
C PHE A 21 -12.21 -15.85 -18.49
N PRO A 22 -12.72 -16.35 -19.64
CA PRO A 22 -13.87 -15.75 -20.31
C PRO A 22 -15.17 -15.78 -19.50
N GLU A 23 -15.32 -16.75 -18.61
CA GLU A 23 -16.54 -16.95 -17.81
C GLU A 23 -16.44 -16.37 -16.38
N VAL A 24 -15.25 -15.86 -15.99
CA VAL A 24 -15.03 -15.38 -14.64
C VAL A 24 -15.43 -13.91 -14.54
N GLU A 25 -16.11 -13.52 -13.46
CA GLU A 25 -16.34 -12.13 -13.12
C GLU A 25 -14.98 -11.46 -12.80
N ALA A 26 -14.66 -10.37 -13.48
CA ALA A 26 -13.43 -9.62 -13.30
C ALA A 26 -13.57 -8.44 -12.34
N LEU A 27 -14.74 -7.76 -12.38
CA LEU A 27 -14.99 -6.54 -11.60
C LEU A 27 -16.43 -6.53 -11.10
N VAL A 28 -16.61 -6.39 -9.78
CA VAL A 28 -17.93 -6.43 -9.13
C VAL A 28 -18.06 -5.30 -8.12
N ASP A 29 -19.08 -4.43 -8.31
CA ASP A 29 -19.47 -3.42 -7.33
C ASP A 29 -20.98 -3.18 -7.35
N GLY A 30 -21.70 -3.78 -6.42
CA GLY A 30 -23.18 -3.77 -6.40
C GLY A 30 -23.75 -4.45 -7.65
N ASP A 31 -24.56 -3.71 -8.39
CA ASP A 31 -25.21 -4.19 -9.62
C ASP A 31 -24.26 -4.24 -10.83
N LEU A 32 -23.12 -3.56 -10.76
CA LEU A 32 -22.09 -3.66 -11.79
C LEU A 32 -21.35 -4.98 -11.64
N ARG A 33 -21.46 -5.83 -12.65
CA ARG A 33 -20.77 -7.12 -12.74
C ARG A 33 -20.23 -7.29 -14.14
N LEU A 34 -18.90 -7.29 -14.26
CA LEU A 34 -18.23 -7.44 -15.55
C LEU A 34 -17.40 -8.72 -15.54
N THR A 35 -17.56 -9.54 -16.56
CA THR A 35 -16.62 -10.62 -16.88
C THR A 35 -15.29 -10.06 -17.37
N PHE A 36 -14.24 -10.89 -17.48
CA PHE A 36 -12.96 -10.43 -18.04
C PHE A 36 -13.07 -9.90 -19.47
N PRO A 37 -13.85 -10.51 -20.39
CA PRO A 37 -14.12 -9.93 -21.70
C PRO A 37 -14.82 -8.57 -21.65
N GLU A 38 -15.85 -8.42 -20.79
CA GLU A 38 -16.56 -7.14 -20.63
C GLU A 38 -15.67 -6.07 -20.00
N LEU A 39 -14.82 -6.43 -19.04
CA LEU A 39 -13.81 -5.51 -18.49
C LEU A 39 -12.82 -5.07 -19.57
N ARG A 40 -12.29 -5.99 -20.39
CA ARG A 40 -11.42 -5.66 -21.51
C ARG A 40 -12.10 -4.64 -22.45
N ASP A 41 -13.35 -4.86 -22.81
CA ASP A 41 -14.08 -3.98 -23.72
C ASP A 41 -14.24 -2.58 -23.13
N ALA A 42 -14.61 -2.49 -21.84
CA ALA A 42 -14.69 -1.21 -21.14
C ALA A 42 -13.31 -0.50 -21.04
N VAL A 43 -12.23 -1.26 -20.84
CA VAL A 43 -10.86 -0.73 -20.82
C VAL A 43 -10.42 -0.25 -22.20
N VAL A 44 -10.80 -0.94 -23.28
CA VAL A 44 -10.57 -0.50 -24.67
C VAL A 44 -11.31 0.81 -24.94
N ASP A 45 -12.56 0.95 -24.50
CA ASP A 45 -13.32 2.19 -24.68
C ASP A 45 -12.69 3.36 -23.91
N ALA A 46 -12.19 3.11 -22.68
CA ALA A 46 -11.43 4.10 -21.94
C ALA A 46 -10.10 4.47 -22.66
N ALA A 47 -9.39 3.50 -23.24
CA ALA A 47 -8.18 3.76 -24.02
C ALA A 47 -8.46 4.62 -25.24
N ARG A 48 -9.58 4.35 -25.97
CA ARG A 48 -10.05 5.19 -27.07
C ARG A 48 -10.28 6.64 -26.64
N ALA A 49 -10.93 6.82 -25.47
CA ALA A 49 -11.19 8.15 -24.92
C ALA A 49 -9.90 8.91 -24.60
N HIS A 50 -8.92 8.22 -23.99
CA HIS A 50 -7.60 8.81 -23.74
C HIS A 50 -6.89 9.22 -25.04
N ILE A 51 -6.91 8.37 -26.06
CA ILE A 51 -6.33 8.68 -27.38
C ILE A 51 -7.04 9.87 -28.01
N ALA A 52 -8.37 9.91 -28.01
CA ALA A 52 -9.16 11.03 -28.53
C ALA A 52 -8.90 12.34 -27.77
N ALA A 53 -8.58 12.26 -26.50
CA ALA A 53 -8.17 13.40 -25.68
C ALA A 53 -6.74 13.90 -25.97
N GLY A 54 -6.02 13.24 -26.89
CA GLY A 54 -4.66 13.59 -27.31
C GLY A 54 -3.57 12.94 -26.47
N VAL A 55 -3.90 11.96 -25.61
CA VAL A 55 -2.91 11.23 -24.82
C VAL A 55 -2.04 10.36 -25.73
N GLY A 56 -0.75 10.64 -25.74
CA GLY A 56 0.27 9.90 -26.49
C GLY A 56 1.03 8.89 -25.62
N PRO A 57 1.84 8.03 -26.28
CA PRO A 57 2.73 7.11 -25.55
C PRO A 57 3.70 7.88 -24.64
N GLY A 58 3.76 7.47 -23.36
CA GLY A 58 4.59 8.11 -22.33
C GLY A 58 3.99 9.37 -21.69
N ASP A 59 2.84 9.87 -22.17
CA ASP A 59 2.10 10.93 -21.48
C ASP A 59 1.58 10.42 -20.14
N ARG A 60 1.33 11.33 -19.20
CA ARG A 60 0.88 10.98 -17.85
C ARG A 60 -0.61 11.25 -17.71
N VAL A 61 -1.31 10.25 -17.18
CA VAL A 61 -2.72 10.34 -16.79
C VAL A 61 -2.81 10.19 -15.30
N ALA A 62 -3.26 11.24 -14.62
CA ALA A 62 -3.43 11.26 -13.18
C ALA A 62 -4.83 10.77 -12.78
N ILE A 63 -4.94 10.02 -11.66
CA ILE A 63 -6.22 9.63 -11.09
C ILE A 63 -6.27 10.03 -9.61
N TRP A 64 -7.25 10.86 -9.26
CA TRP A 64 -7.51 11.32 -7.91
C TRP A 64 -8.90 10.87 -7.46
N ALA A 65 -9.02 9.59 -7.18
CA ALA A 65 -10.28 8.93 -6.88
C ALA A 65 -10.09 7.75 -5.89
N PRO A 66 -11.15 7.37 -5.14
CA PRO A 66 -11.13 6.20 -4.27
C PRO A 66 -11.26 4.89 -5.08
N ASN A 67 -11.32 3.76 -4.35
CA ASN A 67 -11.55 2.44 -4.94
C ASN A 67 -12.96 2.33 -5.52
N ILE A 68 -13.09 2.62 -6.80
CA ILE A 68 -14.33 2.52 -7.58
C ILE A 68 -14.06 1.81 -8.91
N PRO A 69 -15.07 1.21 -9.56
CA PRO A 69 -14.92 0.55 -10.85
C PRO A 69 -14.32 1.43 -11.94
N GLU A 70 -14.71 2.70 -12.00
CA GLU A 70 -14.23 3.67 -12.99
C GLU A 70 -12.70 3.88 -12.85
N TRP A 71 -12.16 3.80 -11.64
CA TRP A 71 -10.71 3.86 -11.43
C TRP A 71 -9.99 2.71 -12.14
N VAL A 72 -10.53 1.48 -12.02
CA VAL A 72 -9.96 0.28 -12.66
C VAL A 72 -9.99 0.43 -14.18
N ILE A 73 -11.16 0.78 -14.73
CA ILE A 73 -11.38 0.92 -16.17
C ILE A 73 -10.51 2.04 -16.76
N ALA A 74 -10.55 3.21 -16.12
CA ALA A 74 -9.83 4.39 -16.61
C ALA A 74 -8.30 4.22 -16.49
N GLY A 75 -7.82 3.68 -15.35
CA GLY A 75 -6.38 3.45 -15.13
C GLY A 75 -5.80 2.41 -16.08
N LEU A 76 -6.49 1.28 -16.28
CA LEU A 76 -6.07 0.27 -17.25
C LEU A 76 -6.18 0.81 -18.68
N GLY A 77 -7.21 1.61 -18.98
CA GLY A 77 -7.37 2.28 -20.28
C GLY A 77 -6.23 3.25 -20.59
N ALA A 78 -5.78 4.04 -19.63
CA ALA A 78 -4.63 4.92 -19.78
C ALA A 78 -3.36 4.14 -20.12
N VAL A 79 -3.08 3.08 -19.37
CA VAL A 79 -1.92 2.21 -19.62
C VAL A 79 -2.03 1.50 -20.99
N MET A 80 -3.23 1.12 -21.41
CA MET A 80 -3.49 0.49 -22.70
C MET A 80 -3.32 1.47 -23.88
N ALA A 81 -3.57 2.76 -23.66
CA ALA A 81 -3.26 3.83 -24.61
C ALA A 81 -1.75 4.14 -24.70
N GLY A 82 -0.92 3.51 -23.88
CA GLY A 82 0.53 3.73 -23.79
C GLY A 82 0.93 4.82 -22.81
N ALA A 83 0.01 5.31 -21.98
CA ALA A 83 0.27 6.35 -20.99
C ALA A 83 0.86 5.77 -19.69
N VAL A 84 1.47 6.65 -18.89
CA VAL A 84 1.98 6.39 -17.55
C VAL A 84 0.93 6.82 -16.54
N LEU A 85 0.53 5.90 -15.66
CA LEU A 85 -0.47 6.16 -14.63
C LEU A 85 0.14 6.92 -13.45
N VAL A 86 -0.54 7.97 -12.97
CA VAL A 86 -0.13 8.76 -11.80
C VAL A 86 -1.26 8.74 -10.76
N PRO A 87 -1.28 7.78 -9.85
CA PRO A 87 -2.32 7.72 -8.82
C PRO A 87 -2.06 8.75 -7.71
N LEU A 88 -3.07 9.53 -7.35
CA LEU A 88 -3.04 10.54 -6.29
C LEU A 88 -3.78 10.07 -5.05
N ASN A 89 -3.20 10.33 -3.89
CA ASN A 89 -3.83 10.05 -2.61
C ASN A 89 -5.10 10.92 -2.43
N THR A 90 -6.23 10.28 -2.15
CA THR A 90 -7.53 10.96 -1.95
C THR A 90 -7.57 11.90 -0.76
N ARG A 91 -6.57 11.88 0.11
CA ARG A 91 -6.45 12.81 1.26
C ARG A 91 -5.60 14.04 0.97
N TYR A 92 -4.98 14.13 -0.21
CA TYR A 92 -4.22 15.33 -0.58
C TYR A 92 -5.12 16.56 -0.62
N LYS A 93 -4.54 17.70 -0.27
CA LYS A 93 -5.14 19.00 -0.49
C LYS A 93 -4.85 19.48 -1.91
N GLY A 94 -5.56 20.51 -2.37
CA GLY A 94 -5.41 21.01 -3.72
C GLY A 94 -3.98 21.39 -4.09
N SER A 95 -3.22 22.01 -3.19
CA SER A 95 -1.82 22.36 -3.43
C SER A 95 -0.91 21.13 -3.56
N GLU A 96 -1.14 20.06 -2.77
CA GLU A 96 -0.37 18.82 -2.86
C GLU A 96 -0.68 18.08 -4.17
N ALA A 97 -1.96 18.03 -4.53
CA ALA A 97 -2.39 17.42 -5.79
C ALA A 97 -1.84 18.19 -7.00
N ALA A 98 -1.92 19.52 -6.98
CA ALA A 98 -1.39 20.39 -8.03
C ALA A 98 0.14 20.23 -8.21
N ASP A 99 0.90 20.15 -7.11
CA ASP A 99 2.35 19.87 -7.17
C ASP A 99 2.64 18.57 -7.93
N ILE A 100 1.94 17.49 -7.59
CA ILE A 100 2.14 16.18 -8.24
C ILE A 100 1.73 16.23 -9.71
N ILE A 101 0.57 16.83 -10.03
CA ILE A 101 0.08 16.98 -11.40
C ILE A 101 1.10 17.70 -12.26
N ASN A 102 1.62 18.83 -11.76
CA ASN A 102 2.58 19.66 -12.48
C ASN A 102 3.94 18.98 -12.63
N ARG A 103 4.47 18.40 -11.56
CA ARG A 103 5.77 17.72 -11.60
C ARG A 103 5.74 16.44 -12.42
N SER A 104 4.63 15.71 -12.41
CA SER A 104 4.47 14.56 -13.30
C SER A 104 4.24 14.98 -14.75
N GLY A 105 3.81 16.23 -15.01
CA GLY A 105 3.40 16.70 -16.32
C GLY A 105 2.14 15.98 -16.82
N ALA A 106 1.19 15.66 -15.92
CA ALA A 106 -0.03 14.98 -16.28
C ALA A 106 -0.88 15.83 -17.24
N THR A 107 -1.30 15.24 -18.36
CA THR A 107 -2.12 15.92 -19.40
C THR A 107 -3.62 15.77 -19.15
N VAL A 108 -4.01 14.72 -18.40
CA VAL A 108 -5.39 14.44 -17.98
C VAL A 108 -5.38 14.14 -16.49
N LEU A 109 -6.33 14.73 -15.76
CA LEU A 109 -6.68 14.35 -14.39
C LEU A 109 -8.10 13.77 -14.38
N LEU A 110 -8.21 12.53 -13.95
CA LEU A 110 -9.47 11.86 -13.65
C LEU A 110 -9.76 11.99 -12.15
N CYS A 111 -10.88 12.59 -11.76
CA CYS A 111 -11.22 12.78 -10.36
C CYS A 111 -12.67 12.38 -10.06
N VAL A 112 -13.06 12.45 -8.80
CA VAL A 112 -14.45 12.30 -8.36
C VAL A 112 -14.91 13.57 -7.67
N GLU A 113 -16.22 13.77 -7.54
CA GLU A 113 -16.77 14.84 -6.72
C GLU A 113 -17.59 14.27 -5.56
N GLY A 114 -17.60 14.98 -4.43
CA GLY A 114 -18.39 14.65 -3.26
C GLY A 114 -17.89 13.49 -2.41
N PHE A 115 -16.77 12.85 -2.75
CA PHE A 115 -16.23 11.75 -1.95
C PHE A 115 -15.77 12.23 -0.58
N LEU A 116 -16.38 11.69 0.49
CA LEU A 116 -16.20 12.13 1.88
C LEU A 116 -16.44 13.64 2.08
N GLY A 117 -17.31 14.23 1.26
CA GLY A 117 -17.65 15.67 1.31
C GLY A 117 -16.61 16.60 0.69
N ASN A 118 -15.61 16.06 -0.02
CA ASN A 118 -14.59 16.87 -0.68
C ASN A 118 -15.03 17.31 -2.08
N ASP A 119 -14.74 18.57 -2.39
CA ASP A 119 -14.85 19.19 -3.71
C ASP A 119 -13.44 19.18 -4.36
N TYR A 120 -13.12 18.09 -5.09
CA TYR A 120 -11.78 17.88 -5.64
C TYR A 120 -11.44 18.89 -6.74
N VAL A 121 -12.40 19.26 -7.58
CA VAL A 121 -12.22 20.27 -8.62
C VAL A 121 -12.05 21.66 -7.98
N GLY A 122 -12.90 22.01 -7.01
CA GLY A 122 -12.80 23.26 -6.27
C GLY A 122 -11.50 23.40 -5.48
N MET A 123 -10.94 22.31 -4.96
CA MET A 123 -9.62 22.32 -4.31
C MET A 123 -8.49 22.76 -5.27
N LEU A 124 -8.63 22.56 -6.58
CA LEU A 124 -7.68 23.00 -7.58
C LEU A 124 -7.90 24.46 -8.02
N ALA A 125 -9.00 25.08 -7.62
CA ALA A 125 -9.26 26.48 -7.95
C ALA A 125 -8.15 27.38 -7.39
N GLY A 126 -7.58 28.20 -8.27
CA GLY A 126 -6.44 29.07 -7.94
C GLY A 126 -5.07 28.36 -7.91
N GLN A 127 -5.02 27.07 -8.16
CA GLN A 127 -3.78 26.36 -8.44
C GLN A 127 -3.45 26.47 -9.93
N ASP A 128 -2.16 26.57 -10.26
CA ASP A 128 -1.69 26.60 -11.65
C ASP A 128 -1.63 25.15 -12.20
N VAL A 129 -2.79 24.64 -12.64
CA VAL A 129 -2.94 23.29 -13.21
C VAL A 129 -3.49 23.42 -14.63
N SER A 130 -2.78 22.85 -15.61
CA SER A 130 -3.13 22.98 -17.04
C SER A 130 -3.60 21.68 -17.70
N CYS A 131 -3.92 20.62 -16.92
CA CYS A 131 -4.43 19.36 -17.47
C CYS A 131 -5.96 19.41 -17.73
N ARG A 132 -6.44 18.50 -18.61
CA ARG A 132 -7.88 18.28 -18.78
C ARG A 132 -8.46 17.61 -17.54
N LEU A 133 -9.56 18.16 -17.01
CA LEU A 133 -10.26 17.61 -15.86
C LEU A 133 -11.45 16.75 -16.32
N VAL A 134 -11.50 15.50 -15.86
CA VAL A 134 -12.57 14.53 -16.15
C VAL A 134 -13.15 14.02 -14.83
N VAL A 135 -14.45 14.16 -14.64
CA VAL A 135 -15.15 13.70 -13.44
C VAL A 135 -15.69 12.29 -13.66
N LEU A 136 -15.10 11.32 -12.98
CA LEU A 136 -15.49 9.90 -13.05
C LEU A 136 -16.87 9.64 -12.43
N ARG A 137 -17.14 10.33 -11.30
CA ARG A 137 -18.38 10.16 -10.52
C ARG A 137 -18.66 11.41 -9.68
N GLY A 138 -19.93 11.75 -9.51
CA GLY A 138 -20.40 12.93 -8.76
C GLY A 138 -20.87 14.05 -9.66
N ASP A 139 -21.03 15.24 -9.08
CA ASP A 139 -21.41 16.44 -9.85
C ASP A 139 -20.29 16.83 -10.82
N VAL A 140 -20.69 17.41 -11.97
CA VAL A 140 -19.73 17.81 -13.03
C VAL A 140 -19.67 19.33 -13.05
N PRO A 141 -18.65 19.95 -12.41
CA PRO A 141 -18.48 21.40 -12.40
C PRO A 141 -18.21 21.97 -13.80
N ASP A 142 -18.55 23.24 -14.00
CA ASP A 142 -18.26 23.97 -15.23
C ASP A 142 -16.76 23.89 -15.58
N GLY A 143 -16.44 23.67 -16.85
CA GLY A 143 -15.06 23.55 -17.33
C GLY A 143 -14.45 22.15 -17.16
N THR A 144 -15.20 21.18 -16.64
CA THR A 144 -14.81 19.78 -16.58
C THR A 144 -15.60 18.93 -17.57
N THR A 145 -15.19 17.69 -17.80
CA THR A 145 -15.86 16.74 -18.71
C THR A 145 -16.41 15.58 -17.88
N ALA A 146 -17.67 15.21 -18.09
CA ALA A 146 -18.23 14.01 -17.47
C ALA A 146 -17.58 12.73 -18.02
N TRP A 147 -17.45 11.68 -17.21
CA TRP A 147 -16.86 10.40 -17.64
C TRP A 147 -17.57 9.81 -18.87
N ALA A 148 -18.90 9.84 -18.91
CA ALA A 148 -19.67 9.35 -20.04
C ALA A 148 -19.37 10.13 -21.34
N GLU A 149 -19.32 11.46 -21.27
CA GLU A 149 -18.96 12.32 -22.39
C GLU A 149 -17.53 12.07 -22.86
N TYR A 150 -16.61 11.86 -21.91
CA TYR A 150 -15.22 11.54 -22.19
C TYR A 150 -15.10 10.22 -22.97
N LEU A 151 -15.86 9.18 -22.58
CA LEU A 151 -15.92 7.90 -23.30
C LEU A 151 -16.51 8.06 -24.70
N GLU A 152 -17.61 8.82 -24.84
CA GLU A 152 -18.26 9.08 -26.14
C GLU A 152 -17.30 9.76 -27.12
N ALA A 153 -16.44 10.66 -26.66
CA ALA A 153 -15.43 11.29 -27.50
C ALA A 153 -14.45 10.30 -28.12
N GLY A 154 -14.27 9.13 -27.51
CA GLY A 154 -13.44 8.04 -28.01
C GLY A 154 -14.05 7.25 -29.17
N ALA A 155 -15.34 7.42 -29.49
CA ALA A 155 -16.04 6.60 -30.50
C ALA A 155 -15.42 6.66 -31.90
N GLY A 156 -14.69 7.73 -32.22
CA GLY A 156 -13.99 7.89 -33.50
C GLY A 156 -12.66 7.13 -33.60
N ILE A 157 -12.11 6.63 -32.49
CA ILE A 157 -10.87 5.87 -32.47
C ILE A 157 -11.18 4.39 -32.68
N SER A 158 -10.44 3.71 -33.54
CA SER A 158 -10.70 2.30 -33.83
C SER A 158 -10.04 1.39 -32.75
N THR A 159 -10.53 0.15 -32.63
CA THR A 159 -9.90 -0.87 -31.78
C THR A 159 -8.50 -1.20 -32.28
N GLU A 160 -8.30 -1.23 -33.61
CA GLU A 160 -6.99 -1.48 -34.22
C GLU A 160 -5.96 -0.45 -33.81
N GLU A 161 -6.35 0.83 -33.64
CA GLU A 161 -5.45 1.87 -33.13
C GLU A 161 -5.04 1.62 -31.69
N VAL A 162 -5.98 1.23 -30.81
CA VAL A 162 -5.68 0.84 -29.43
C VAL A 162 -4.72 -0.34 -29.41
N LEU A 163 -4.99 -1.40 -30.19
CA LEU A 163 -4.13 -2.57 -30.26
C LEU A 163 -2.73 -2.23 -30.78
N ALA A 164 -2.62 -1.34 -31.76
CA ALA A 164 -1.34 -0.86 -32.25
C ALA A 164 -0.53 -0.14 -31.15
N ARG A 165 -1.20 0.63 -30.25
CA ARG A 165 -0.54 1.23 -29.07
C ARG A 165 -0.05 0.17 -28.08
N VAL A 166 -0.88 -0.85 -27.79
CA VAL A 166 -0.51 -1.99 -26.93
C VAL A 166 0.71 -2.72 -27.49
N ASP A 167 0.75 -2.95 -28.81
CA ASP A 167 1.86 -3.65 -29.48
C ASP A 167 3.14 -2.82 -29.51
N ALA A 168 3.01 -1.50 -29.64
CA ALA A 168 4.15 -0.58 -29.65
C ALA A 168 4.75 -0.34 -28.24
N THR A 169 4.00 -0.63 -27.15
CA THR A 169 4.47 -0.44 -25.79
C THR A 169 5.51 -1.50 -25.43
N SER A 170 6.69 -1.05 -24.98
CA SER A 170 7.78 -1.94 -24.53
C SER A 170 7.56 -2.38 -23.08
N PRO A 171 8.01 -3.59 -22.70
CA PRO A 171 8.11 -4.00 -21.31
C PRO A 171 8.91 -3.03 -20.43
N ASP A 172 9.91 -2.35 -21.00
CA ASP A 172 10.77 -1.39 -20.32
C ASP A 172 10.16 0.03 -20.24
N SER A 173 9.02 0.29 -20.93
CA SER A 173 8.30 1.55 -20.81
C SER A 173 7.77 1.75 -19.39
N LEU A 174 7.77 2.99 -18.91
CA LEU A 174 7.13 3.33 -17.63
C LEU A 174 5.65 2.95 -17.67
N CYS A 175 5.16 2.30 -16.61
CA CYS A 175 3.74 2.02 -16.45
C CYS A 175 3.08 2.91 -15.40
N ASP A 176 3.83 3.33 -14.39
CA ASP A 176 3.31 4.23 -13.35
C ASP A 176 4.39 5.10 -12.70
N LEU A 177 3.91 6.20 -12.11
CA LEU A 177 4.63 7.12 -11.24
C LEU A 177 3.88 7.23 -9.93
N VAL A 178 4.40 6.60 -8.88
CA VAL A 178 3.79 6.67 -7.55
C VAL A 178 4.57 7.63 -6.69
N PHE A 179 3.92 8.73 -6.25
CA PHE A 179 4.57 9.71 -5.40
C PHE A 179 4.54 9.27 -3.94
N THR A 180 5.72 9.17 -3.33
CA THR A 180 5.90 8.83 -1.92
C THR A 180 6.16 10.08 -1.10
N SER A 181 5.51 10.20 0.06
CA SER A 181 5.83 11.25 1.02
C SER A 181 7.19 10.96 1.62
N GLY A 182 8.21 11.62 1.12
CA GLY A 182 9.55 11.57 1.71
C GLY A 182 9.55 12.13 3.13
N THR A 183 10.39 11.58 3.99
CA THR A 183 10.52 12.03 5.40
C THR A 183 11.22 13.38 5.53
N THR A 184 11.73 13.96 4.44
CA THR A 184 12.62 15.13 4.43
C THR A 184 12.26 16.25 3.45
N GLY A 185 11.08 16.18 2.77
CA GLY A 185 10.76 17.20 1.76
C GLY A 185 9.56 16.85 0.89
N ALA A 186 9.48 17.47 -0.29
CA ALA A 186 8.43 17.22 -1.26
C ALA A 186 8.35 15.74 -1.68
N PRO A 187 7.16 15.21 -1.98
CA PRO A 187 6.98 13.84 -2.43
C PRO A 187 7.88 13.51 -3.64
N LYS A 188 8.48 12.32 -3.67
CA LYS A 188 9.30 11.85 -4.79
C LYS A 188 8.50 10.92 -5.69
N GLY A 189 8.55 11.11 -6.99
CA GLY A 189 7.88 10.26 -7.98
C GLY A 189 8.72 9.01 -8.29
N VAL A 190 8.30 7.85 -7.80
CA VAL A 190 8.96 6.56 -8.04
C VAL A 190 8.59 6.04 -9.43
N MET A 191 9.58 5.77 -10.26
CA MET A 191 9.43 5.28 -11.63
C MET A 191 9.51 3.75 -11.69
N VAL A 192 8.46 3.10 -12.20
CA VAL A 192 8.40 1.65 -12.38
C VAL A 192 7.94 1.31 -13.80
N ASN A 193 8.53 0.28 -14.41
CA ASN A 193 8.15 -0.19 -15.74
C ASN A 193 7.16 -1.37 -15.69
N HIS A 194 6.64 -1.75 -16.88
CA HIS A 194 5.70 -2.86 -17.01
C HIS A 194 6.28 -4.19 -16.56
N ALA A 195 7.50 -4.52 -17.00
CA ALA A 195 8.14 -5.81 -16.71
C ALA A 195 8.32 -6.01 -15.20
N GLN A 196 8.78 -4.97 -14.48
CA GLN A 196 8.91 -4.99 -13.02
C GLN A 196 7.58 -5.28 -12.34
N THR A 197 6.54 -4.54 -12.72
CA THR A 197 5.19 -4.70 -12.16
C THR A 197 4.66 -6.12 -12.38
N LEU A 198 4.75 -6.65 -13.61
CA LEU A 198 4.25 -7.99 -13.91
C LEU A 198 5.00 -9.08 -13.14
N ARG A 199 6.34 -9.00 -13.10
CA ARG A 199 7.16 -10.00 -12.43
C ARG A 199 6.95 -10.01 -10.91
N VAL A 200 6.95 -8.83 -10.27
CA VAL A 200 6.75 -8.73 -8.82
C VAL A 200 5.38 -9.27 -8.42
N PHE A 201 4.32 -8.90 -9.16
CA PHE A 201 2.97 -9.27 -8.74
C PHE A 201 2.53 -10.66 -9.20
N GLU A 202 3.20 -11.28 -10.19
CA GLU A 202 3.11 -12.71 -10.41
C GLU A 202 3.65 -13.49 -9.20
N VAL A 203 4.90 -13.17 -8.78
CA VAL A 203 5.53 -13.79 -7.62
C VAL A 203 4.71 -13.58 -6.34
N TRP A 204 4.24 -12.34 -6.13
CA TRP A 204 3.35 -12.02 -5.00
C TRP A 204 2.08 -12.90 -5.02
N SER A 205 1.43 -13.00 -6.17
CA SER A 205 0.21 -13.79 -6.35
C SER A 205 0.44 -15.29 -6.08
N ASP A 206 1.60 -15.80 -6.48
CA ASP A 206 1.97 -17.20 -6.23
C ASP A 206 2.24 -17.45 -4.74
N VAL A 207 2.93 -16.54 -4.06
CA VAL A 207 3.24 -16.66 -2.63
C VAL A 207 1.98 -16.60 -1.78
N VAL A 208 1.03 -15.69 -2.09
CA VAL A 208 -0.25 -15.64 -1.36
C VAL A 208 -1.21 -16.76 -1.74
N GLY A 209 -0.94 -17.46 -2.85
CA GLY A 209 -1.77 -18.53 -3.37
C GLY A 209 -3.08 -18.03 -3.95
N LEU A 210 -3.06 -16.90 -4.67
CA LEU A 210 -4.22 -16.40 -5.42
C LEU A 210 -4.50 -17.30 -6.63
N ILE A 211 -5.75 -17.68 -6.82
CA ILE A 211 -6.18 -18.61 -7.88
C ILE A 211 -7.36 -18.06 -8.66
N GLU A 212 -7.62 -18.68 -9.82
CA GLU A 212 -8.80 -18.40 -10.64
C GLU A 212 -10.09 -18.58 -9.84
N GLY A 213 -11.00 -17.62 -9.99
CA GLY A 213 -12.29 -17.60 -9.31
C GLY A 213 -12.24 -17.09 -7.86
N ASP A 214 -11.07 -16.73 -7.34
CA ASP A 214 -11.00 -16.01 -6.07
C ASP A 214 -11.75 -14.68 -6.15
N ARG A 215 -12.37 -14.31 -5.05
CA ARG A 215 -13.12 -13.06 -4.90
C ARG A 215 -12.38 -12.16 -3.92
N TYR A 216 -11.72 -11.15 -4.44
CA TYR A 216 -10.78 -10.32 -3.72
C TYR A 216 -11.40 -8.98 -3.32
N LEU A 217 -11.77 -8.81 -2.05
CA LEU A 217 -12.24 -7.54 -1.51
C LEU A 217 -11.07 -6.61 -1.25
N ILE A 218 -10.89 -5.59 -2.10
CA ILE A 218 -9.75 -4.69 -2.04
C ILE A 218 -10.12 -3.44 -1.24
N VAL A 219 -9.70 -3.40 0.00
CA VAL A 219 -9.86 -2.25 0.92
C VAL A 219 -8.67 -1.31 0.88
N ASN A 220 -7.51 -1.81 0.47
CA ASN A 220 -6.29 -1.00 0.32
C ASN A 220 -6.48 0.00 -0.82
N PRO A 221 -6.12 1.28 -0.63
CA PRO A 221 -6.35 2.31 -1.64
C PRO A 221 -5.69 2.02 -2.98
N PHE A 222 -6.40 2.22 -4.08
CA PHE A 222 -5.87 2.04 -5.44
C PHE A 222 -4.75 3.03 -5.78
N PHE A 223 -4.68 4.18 -5.11
CA PHE A 223 -3.56 5.09 -5.27
C PHE A 223 -2.25 4.59 -4.62
N HIS A 224 -2.29 3.48 -3.90
CA HIS A 224 -1.13 2.84 -3.29
C HIS A 224 -0.80 1.53 -4.02
N THR A 225 0.48 1.21 -4.13
CA THR A 225 0.98 -0.01 -4.79
C THR A 225 0.25 -1.28 -4.32
N PHE A 226 -0.08 -1.38 -3.03
CA PHE A 226 -0.78 -2.54 -2.50
C PHE A 226 -2.22 -2.66 -3.05
N GLY A 227 -2.97 -1.56 -3.16
CA GLY A 227 -4.32 -1.61 -3.75
C GLY A 227 -4.31 -1.79 -5.27
N TYR A 228 -3.44 -1.05 -5.96
CA TYR A 228 -3.34 -1.09 -7.43
C TYR A 228 -2.70 -2.40 -7.91
N LYS A 229 -1.45 -2.65 -7.51
CA LYS A 229 -0.67 -3.75 -8.10
C LYS A 229 -0.98 -5.09 -7.45
N ALA A 230 -0.93 -5.19 -6.12
CA ALA A 230 -1.30 -6.42 -5.41
C ALA A 230 -2.81 -6.70 -5.45
N GLY A 231 -3.63 -5.69 -5.75
CA GLY A 231 -5.06 -5.84 -5.99
C GLY A 231 -5.38 -6.07 -7.47
N ILE A 232 -5.42 -5.01 -8.28
CA ILE A 232 -5.92 -5.06 -9.66
C ILE A 232 -5.02 -5.94 -10.55
N ILE A 233 -3.70 -5.70 -10.57
CA ILE A 233 -2.78 -6.46 -11.45
C ILE A 233 -2.72 -7.93 -11.05
N ALA A 234 -2.69 -8.24 -9.74
CA ALA A 234 -2.72 -9.61 -9.25
C ALA A 234 -4.00 -10.35 -9.69
N CYS A 235 -5.18 -9.69 -9.63
CA CYS A 235 -6.43 -10.27 -10.11
C CYS A 235 -6.39 -10.56 -11.61
N LEU A 236 -5.86 -9.65 -12.44
CA LEU A 236 -5.69 -9.88 -13.88
C LEU A 236 -4.76 -11.08 -14.17
N LEU A 237 -3.67 -11.21 -13.41
CA LEU A 237 -2.71 -12.32 -13.56
C LEU A 237 -3.33 -13.69 -13.27
N LYS A 238 -4.21 -13.75 -12.27
CA LYS A 238 -4.71 -15.05 -11.73
C LYS A 238 -6.18 -15.34 -12.06
N GLY A 239 -6.92 -14.43 -12.70
CA GLY A 239 -8.35 -14.62 -12.96
C GLY A 239 -9.20 -14.51 -11.70
N ALA A 240 -8.84 -13.59 -10.80
CA ALA A 240 -9.59 -13.32 -9.59
C ALA A 240 -10.50 -12.10 -9.79
N THR A 241 -11.65 -12.07 -9.08
CA THR A 241 -12.62 -10.97 -9.13
C THR A 241 -12.14 -9.80 -8.31
N ILE A 242 -12.07 -8.61 -8.89
CA ILE A 242 -11.81 -7.33 -8.23
C ILE A 242 -13.11 -6.85 -7.57
N ILE A 243 -13.13 -6.70 -6.25
CA ILE A 243 -14.26 -6.13 -5.50
C ILE A 243 -13.74 -4.88 -4.79
N PRO A 244 -13.93 -3.68 -5.36
CA PRO A 244 -13.40 -2.45 -4.77
C PRO A 244 -14.20 -2.03 -3.54
N LYS A 245 -13.50 -1.45 -2.56
CA LYS A 245 -14.10 -0.85 -1.37
C LYS A 245 -13.53 0.52 -1.11
N ALA A 246 -14.32 1.55 -1.33
CA ALA A 246 -13.88 2.95 -1.25
C ALA A 246 -13.57 3.40 0.19
N VAL A 247 -14.34 2.94 1.17
CA VAL A 247 -14.19 3.31 2.59
C VAL A 247 -14.34 2.05 3.44
N PHE A 248 -13.42 1.87 4.38
CA PHE A 248 -13.56 0.82 5.38
C PHE A 248 -14.69 1.15 6.37
N ASP A 249 -15.61 0.22 6.51
CA ASP A 249 -16.68 0.19 7.49
C ASP A 249 -16.93 -1.28 7.79
N VAL A 250 -16.83 -1.68 9.06
CA VAL A 250 -16.83 -3.10 9.44
C VAL A 250 -18.11 -3.82 9.03
N GLN A 251 -19.27 -3.18 9.24
CA GLN A 251 -20.56 -3.78 8.88
C GLN A 251 -20.70 -3.97 7.37
N LYS A 252 -20.29 -2.96 6.60
CA LYS A 252 -20.32 -3.04 5.14
C LYS A 252 -19.29 -4.04 4.59
N VAL A 253 -18.17 -4.24 5.27
CA VAL A 253 -17.19 -5.27 4.91
C VAL A 253 -17.72 -6.66 5.20
N LEU A 254 -18.32 -6.89 6.38
CA LEU A 254 -18.96 -8.16 6.74
C LEU A 254 -20.10 -8.51 5.78
N THR A 255 -20.97 -7.56 5.47
CA THR A 255 -22.03 -7.71 4.46
C THR A 255 -21.44 -8.10 3.10
N ARG A 256 -20.38 -7.41 2.64
CA ARG A 256 -19.76 -7.68 1.35
C ARG A 256 -19.08 -9.05 1.30
N ILE A 257 -18.46 -9.50 2.41
CA ILE A 257 -17.88 -10.85 2.50
C ILE A 257 -18.99 -11.91 2.35
N HIS A 258 -20.10 -11.73 3.06
CA HIS A 258 -21.25 -12.64 3.02
C HIS A 258 -21.88 -12.69 1.61
N ASP A 259 -22.28 -11.52 1.08
CA ASP A 259 -23.05 -11.42 -0.16
C ASP A 259 -22.22 -11.83 -1.38
N GLU A 260 -20.97 -11.38 -1.45
CA GLU A 260 -20.08 -11.63 -2.58
C GLU A 260 -19.21 -12.87 -2.39
N ARG A 261 -19.36 -13.61 -1.30
CA ARG A 261 -18.59 -14.81 -1.03
C ARG A 261 -17.07 -14.59 -1.16
N VAL A 262 -16.60 -13.52 -0.54
CA VAL A 262 -15.20 -13.09 -0.59
C VAL A 262 -14.27 -14.20 -0.08
N THR A 263 -13.20 -14.44 -0.82
CA THR A 263 -12.19 -15.46 -0.48
C THR A 263 -10.87 -14.87 0.00
N MET A 264 -10.59 -13.65 -0.41
CA MET A 264 -9.36 -12.94 -0.05
C MET A 264 -9.65 -11.54 0.50
N LEU A 265 -9.06 -11.26 1.67
CA LEU A 265 -9.15 -9.96 2.33
C LEU A 265 -7.76 -9.53 2.82
N PRO A 266 -7.11 -8.53 2.20
CA PRO A 266 -5.93 -7.90 2.76
C PRO A 266 -6.33 -6.70 3.61
N GLY A 267 -5.46 -6.32 4.53
CA GLY A 267 -5.66 -5.11 5.31
C GLY A 267 -4.69 -4.97 6.47
N PRO A 268 -4.65 -3.80 7.11
CA PRO A 268 -3.86 -3.59 8.31
C PRO A 268 -4.41 -4.42 9.47
N PRO A 269 -3.61 -4.70 10.51
CA PRO A 269 -4.04 -5.44 11.69
C PRO A 269 -5.34 -4.89 12.33
N THR A 270 -5.51 -3.58 12.32
CA THR A 270 -6.69 -2.90 12.86
C THR A 270 -7.99 -3.31 12.17
N LEU A 271 -7.95 -3.61 10.87
CA LEU A 271 -9.10 -4.11 10.12
C LEU A 271 -9.55 -5.47 10.68
N PHE A 272 -8.62 -6.41 10.82
CA PHE A 272 -8.93 -7.74 11.33
C PHE A 272 -9.38 -7.71 12.80
N LEU A 273 -8.75 -6.88 13.63
CA LEU A 273 -9.19 -6.68 15.01
C LEU A 273 -10.62 -6.12 15.08
N SER A 274 -10.98 -5.18 14.20
CA SER A 274 -12.34 -4.65 14.13
C SER A 274 -13.36 -5.73 13.76
N ILE A 275 -13.03 -6.60 12.79
CA ILE A 275 -13.89 -7.74 12.41
C ILE A 275 -13.98 -8.77 13.55
N LEU A 276 -12.86 -9.17 14.14
CA LEU A 276 -12.80 -10.16 15.22
C LEU A 276 -13.58 -9.75 16.47
N ASN A 277 -13.65 -8.45 16.74
CA ASN A 277 -14.31 -7.90 17.92
C ASN A 277 -15.75 -7.38 17.64
N ASP A 278 -16.23 -7.49 16.40
CA ASP A 278 -17.58 -7.03 16.06
C ASP A 278 -18.63 -8.01 16.59
N PRO A 279 -19.59 -7.54 17.41
CA PRO A 279 -20.59 -8.41 18.03
C PRO A 279 -21.59 -9.02 17.04
N SER A 280 -21.72 -8.45 15.85
CA SER A 280 -22.63 -8.94 14.80
C SER A 280 -21.95 -9.93 13.86
N ARG A 281 -20.65 -10.17 13.99
CA ARG A 281 -19.85 -11.01 13.08
C ARG A 281 -20.49 -12.36 12.82
N ASP A 282 -20.99 -13.02 13.85
CA ASP A 282 -21.55 -14.37 13.74
C ASP A 282 -22.91 -14.41 12.98
N SER A 283 -23.46 -13.23 12.62
CA SER A 283 -24.64 -13.12 11.75
C SER A 283 -24.29 -13.21 10.25
N PHE A 284 -23.02 -13.21 9.90
CA PHE A 284 -22.54 -13.27 8.52
C PHE A 284 -21.85 -14.60 8.22
N ASP A 285 -22.05 -15.12 7.00
CA ASP A 285 -21.29 -16.27 6.52
C ASP A 285 -19.92 -15.82 6.02
N LEU A 286 -18.87 -16.08 6.82
CA LEU A 286 -17.47 -15.78 6.51
C LEU A 286 -16.69 -17.02 6.06
N SER A 287 -17.37 -18.16 5.87
CA SER A 287 -16.75 -19.47 5.60
C SER A 287 -15.94 -19.55 4.30
N THR A 288 -16.10 -18.59 3.42
CA THR A 288 -15.35 -18.50 2.15
C THR A 288 -13.99 -17.84 2.27
N LEU A 289 -13.71 -17.13 3.37
CA LEU A 289 -12.42 -16.49 3.61
C LEU A 289 -11.32 -17.56 3.68
N ARG A 290 -10.30 -17.42 2.83
CA ARG A 290 -9.19 -18.38 2.80
C ARG A 290 -7.81 -17.71 2.85
N VAL A 291 -7.67 -16.48 2.32
CA VAL A 291 -6.39 -15.75 2.26
C VAL A 291 -6.52 -14.40 2.93
N ALA A 292 -5.60 -14.12 3.83
CA ALA A 292 -5.39 -12.79 4.40
C ALA A 292 -3.94 -12.35 4.16
N VAL A 293 -3.77 -11.07 3.82
CA VAL A 293 -2.46 -10.41 3.82
C VAL A 293 -2.52 -9.23 4.77
N THR A 294 -1.61 -9.20 5.73
CA THR A 294 -1.55 -8.13 6.74
C THR A 294 -0.12 -7.61 6.89
N GLY A 295 0.08 -6.55 7.64
CA GLY A 295 1.39 -5.95 7.84
C GLY A 295 1.33 -4.47 8.17
N ALA A 296 2.45 -3.79 8.01
CA ALA A 296 2.64 -2.35 8.26
C ALA A 296 2.50 -1.89 9.72
N ALA A 297 2.25 -2.79 10.67
CA ALA A 297 2.21 -2.52 12.11
C ALA A 297 2.54 -3.79 12.90
N ALA A 298 2.79 -3.64 14.21
CA ALA A 298 2.96 -4.76 15.12
C ALA A 298 1.72 -5.66 15.16
N ILE A 299 1.92 -6.97 15.11
CA ILE A 299 0.85 -7.96 15.04
C ILE A 299 0.99 -8.89 16.26
N PRO A 300 0.01 -8.94 17.18
CA PRO A 300 0.02 -9.95 18.24
C PRO A 300 -0.13 -11.37 17.66
N VAL A 301 0.65 -12.33 18.16
CA VAL A 301 0.53 -13.74 17.75
C VAL A 301 -0.91 -14.26 17.92
N SER A 302 -1.56 -13.89 19.03
CA SER A 302 -2.95 -14.24 19.30
C SER A 302 -3.94 -13.74 18.25
N MET A 303 -3.64 -12.64 17.56
CA MET A 303 -4.47 -12.16 16.45
C MET A 303 -4.40 -13.12 15.25
N ILE A 304 -3.20 -13.61 14.91
CA ILE A 304 -3.03 -14.57 13.81
C ILE A 304 -3.76 -15.89 14.13
N GLU A 305 -3.66 -16.36 15.38
CA GLU A 305 -4.39 -17.55 15.85
C GLU A 305 -5.91 -17.33 15.72
N ARG A 306 -6.43 -16.22 16.22
CA ARG A 306 -7.84 -15.87 16.12
C ARG A 306 -8.33 -15.74 14.66
N MET A 307 -7.50 -15.18 13.77
CA MET A 307 -7.84 -15.11 12.34
C MET A 307 -7.97 -16.49 11.72
N ARG A 308 -7.15 -17.46 12.12
CA ARG A 308 -7.27 -18.88 11.68
C ARG A 308 -8.52 -19.54 12.25
N ASP A 309 -8.75 -19.39 13.55
CA ASP A 309 -9.78 -20.14 14.26
C ASP A 309 -11.19 -19.54 14.08
N GLU A 310 -11.30 -18.20 14.09
CA GLU A 310 -12.57 -17.50 14.10
C GLU A 310 -12.98 -16.95 12.71
N LEU A 311 -12.03 -16.64 11.80
CA LEU A 311 -12.30 -16.11 10.47
C LEU A 311 -11.98 -17.10 9.34
N THR A 312 -11.65 -18.34 9.68
CA THR A 312 -11.41 -19.46 8.75
C THR A 312 -10.26 -19.28 7.74
N PHE A 313 -9.40 -18.27 7.88
CA PHE A 313 -8.26 -18.07 7.00
C PHE A 313 -7.29 -19.23 7.06
N LYS A 314 -7.05 -19.87 5.91
CA LYS A 314 -6.07 -20.96 5.76
C LYS A 314 -4.66 -20.43 5.53
N THR A 315 -4.56 -19.34 4.76
CA THR A 315 -3.31 -18.66 4.45
C THR A 315 -3.36 -17.25 5.04
N ILE A 316 -2.42 -16.94 5.95
CA ILE A 316 -2.21 -15.61 6.49
C ILE A 316 -0.77 -15.25 6.24
N ILE A 317 -0.53 -14.15 5.56
CA ILE A 317 0.82 -13.70 5.16
C ILE A 317 1.05 -12.29 5.66
N THR A 318 2.23 -12.06 6.23
CA THR A 318 2.79 -10.73 6.39
C THR A 318 3.81 -10.49 5.29
N ALA A 319 3.91 -9.24 4.86
CA ALA A 319 4.81 -8.82 3.81
C ALA A 319 5.44 -7.47 4.16
N TYR A 320 6.64 -7.25 3.63
CA TYR A 320 7.34 -5.98 3.69
C TYR A 320 7.68 -5.53 2.28
N GLY A 321 7.53 -4.24 2.06
CA GLY A 321 7.89 -3.59 0.83
C GLY A 321 7.69 -2.09 0.89
N LEU A 322 8.29 -1.42 -0.06
CA LEU A 322 8.20 0.02 -0.27
C LEU A 322 7.98 0.30 -1.76
N THR A 323 7.51 1.47 -2.09
CA THR A 323 7.20 1.83 -3.48
C THR A 323 8.45 1.73 -4.36
N GLU A 324 9.62 2.10 -3.81
CA GLU A 324 10.93 2.04 -4.44
C GLU A 324 11.39 0.61 -4.77
N ALA A 325 10.77 -0.39 -4.15
CA ALA A 325 10.96 -1.82 -4.47
C ALA A 325 9.71 -2.41 -5.15
N THR A 326 9.01 -1.62 -5.96
CA THR A 326 7.78 -2.03 -6.67
C THR A 326 6.71 -2.61 -5.73
N GLY A 327 6.82 -2.32 -4.42
CA GLY A 327 5.84 -2.69 -3.40
C GLY A 327 6.14 -3.98 -2.63
N THR A 328 7.14 -4.79 -3.00
CA THR A 328 7.40 -6.06 -2.30
C THR A 328 8.89 -6.40 -2.25
N VAL A 329 9.39 -6.70 -1.06
CA VAL A 329 10.76 -7.14 -0.79
C VAL A 329 10.76 -8.53 -0.13
N THR A 330 10.04 -8.67 0.99
CA THR A 330 9.95 -9.93 1.73
C THR A 330 8.51 -10.31 2.01
N MET A 331 8.23 -11.61 2.11
CA MET A 331 6.93 -12.16 2.43
C MET A 331 7.08 -13.41 3.31
N CYS A 332 6.18 -13.61 4.25
CA CYS A 332 5.98 -14.92 4.87
C CYS A 332 5.46 -15.94 3.85
N ARG A 333 5.42 -17.20 4.23
CA ARG A 333 4.93 -18.31 3.41
C ARG A 333 3.68 -18.94 4.04
N ALA A 334 2.90 -19.63 3.24
CA ALA A 334 1.64 -20.24 3.68
C ALA A 334 1.84 -21.28 4.79
N GLU A 335 3.01 -21.92 4.82
CA GLU A 335 3.39 -22.94 5.80
C GLU A 335 3.94 -22.36 7.11
N ASP A 336 4.14 -21.05 7.22
CA ASP A 336 4.70 -20.43 8.40
C ASP A 336 3.74 -20.51 9.60
N ASP A 337 4.32 -20.71 10.77
CA ASP A 337 3.59 -20.73 12.03
C ASP A 337 3.14 -19.31 12.46
N PRO A 338 2.14 -19.19 13.37
CA PRO A 338 1.63 -17.89 13.79
C PRO A 338 2.69 -16.94 14.38
N SER A 339 3.70 -17.48 15.07
CA SER A 339 4.78 -16.66 15.62
C SER A 339 5.68 -16.10 14.54
N THR A 340 6.05 -16.90 13.54
CA THR A 340 6.83 -16.45 12.38
C THR A 340 6.07 -15.34 11.63
N ILE A 341 4.77 -15.53 11.35
CA ILE A 341 3.92 -14.56 10.66
C ILE A 341 3.80 -13.25 11.45
N ALA A 342 3.60 -13.33 12.75
CA ALA A 342 3.39 -12.16 13.60
C ALA A 342 4.68 -11.37 13.88
N LEU A 343 5.81 -12.07 14.06
CA LEU A 343 7.06 -11.48 14.55
C LEU A 343 8.07 -11.16 13.45
N THR A 344 7.80 -11.59 12.20
CA THR A 344 8.67 -11.31 11.05
C THR A 344 7.87 -10.71 9.89
N SER A 345 8.58 -10.13 8.95
CA SER A 345 8.03 -9.67 7.67
C SER A 345 8.35 -10.64 6.53
N GLY A 346 8.67 -11.88 6.88
CA GLY A 346 9.00 -12.93 5.92
C GLY A 346 10.44 -12.88 5.42
N ARG A 347 10.71 -13.66 4.39
CA ARG A 347 12.01 -13.77 3.70
C ARG A 347 11.89 -13.23 2.28
N ALA A 348 13.02 -12.96 1.65
CA ALA A 348 13.12 -12.47 0.27
C ALA A 348 12.12 -13.16 -0.66
N ILE A 349 11.45 -12.40 -1.52
CA ILE A 349 10.68 -12.99 -2.61
C ILE A 349 11.65 -13.66 -3.60
N PRO A 350 11.22 -14.66 -4.39
CA PRO A 350 12.07 -15.35 -5.34
C PRO A 350 12.87 -14.42 -6.26
N ASP A 351 14.12 -14.78 -6.52
CA ASP A 351 15.04 -14.13 -7.47
C ASP A 351 15.43 -12.70 -7.13
N ILE A 352 15.32 -12.27 -5.87
CA ILE A 352 15.95 -11.04 -5.36
C ILE A 352 16.91 -11.35 -4.23
N GLU A 353 17.82 -10.42 -3.98
CA GLU A 353 18.73 -10.48 -2.85
C GLU A 353 18.30 -9.49 -1.77
N VAL A 354 18.39 -9.92 -0.51
CA VAL A 354 18.14 -9.06 0.67
C VAL A 354 19.29 -9.27 1.64
N ARG A 355 19.84 -8.18 2.16
CA ARG A 355 20.92 -8.19 3.16
C ARG A 355 20.60 -7.22 4.30
N ILE A 356 21.25 -7.44 5.42
CA ILE A 356 21.35 -6.48 6.51
C ILE A 356 22.77 -5.96 6.52
N VAL A 357 22.96 -4.64 6.45
CA VAL A 357 24.29 -4.04 6.32
C VAL A 357 24.54 -3.00 7.41
N ASP A 358 25.84 -2.75 7.69
CA ASP A 358 26.30 -1.67 8.55
C ASP A 358 26.39 -0.33 7.78
N GLU A 359 26.88 0.73 8.42
CA GLU A 359 27.05 2.06 7.83
C GLU A 359 28.09 2.10 6.69
N ASP A 360 28.99 1.11 6.62
CA ASP A 360 30.01 0.96 5.58
C ASP A 360 29.57 -0.01 4.45
N ASN A 361 28.28 -0.41 4.41
CA ASN A 361 27.69 -1.38 3.47
C ASN A 361 28.24 -2.81 3.59
N ASN A 362 28.87 -3.19 4.69
CA ASN A 362 29.28 -4.56 4.92
C ASN A 362 28.09 -5.40 5.40
N GLU A 363 27.91 -6.60 4.84
CA GLU A 363 26.87 -7.51 5.31
C GLU A 363 27.16 -7.95 6.75
N LEU A 364 26.16 -7.74 7.64
CA LEU A 364 26.22 -8.12 9.03
C LEU A 364 25.89 -9.61 9.24
N PRO A 365 26.46 -10.23 10.29
CA PRO A 365 26.08 -11.58 10.72
C PRO A 365 24.58 -11.69 11.03
N ARG A 366 24.04 -12.91 10.87
CA ARG A 366 22.66 -13.18 11.25
C ARG A 366 22.41 -12.85 12.71
N GLY A 367 21.28 -12.23 13.01
CA GLY A 367 20.89 -11.79 14.37
C GLY A 367 21.36 -10.38 14.74
N GLU A 368 22.23 -9.75 13.98
CA GLU A 368 22.63 -8.36 14.18
C GLU A 368 21.69 -7.39 13.43
N ALA A 369 21.50 -6.20 14.03
CA ALA A 369 20.64 -5.16 13.46
C ALA A 369 21.43 -4.21 12.55
N GLY A 370 20.88 -3.91 11.40
CA GLY A 370 21.44 -2.97 10.43
C GLY A 370 20.41 -2.54 9.40
N GLU A 371 20.82 -1.77 8.40
CA GLU A 371 19.95 -1.35 7.31
C GLU A 371 19.55 -2.54 6.43
N ILE A 372 18.27 -2.61 6.07
CA ILE A 372 17.77 -3.57 5.09
C ILE A 372 18.09 -3.02 3.70
N VAL A 373 18.85 -3.77 2.90
CA VAL A 373 19.07 -3.45 1.50
C VAL A 373 18.57 -4.58 0.62
N CYS A 374 18.07 -4.25 -0.58
CA CYS A 374 17.66 -5.26 -1.53
C CYS A 374 18.14 -4.97 -2.95
N ARG A 375 18.32 -6.03 -3.73
CA ARG A 375 18.75 -5.96 -5.12
C ARG A 375 17.99 -6.97 -5.97
N GLY A 376 17.49 -6.54 -7.12
CA GLY A 376 16.81 -7.41 -8.06
C GLY A 376 15.84 -6.67 -8.97
N TYR A 377 15.00 -7.44 -9.63
CA TYR A 377 14.03 -6.94 -10.60
C TYR A 377 12.94 -6.05 -9.99
N ASN A 378 12.78 -6.05 -8.67
CA ASN A 378 11.81 -5.25 -7.93
C ASN A 378 12.27 -3.81 -7.69
N VAL A 379 13.57 -3.51 -7.84
CA VAL A 379 14.12 -2.17 -7.58
C VAL A 379 13.65 -1.20 -8.66
N MET A 380 13.12 -0.04 -8.26
CA MET A 380 12.65 1.02 -9.15
C MET A 380 13.69 1.47 -10.18
N LEU A 381 13.28 2.13 -11.23
CA LEU A 381 14.21 2.75 -12.19
C LEU A 381 14.88 4.02 -11.63
N GLY A 382 14.29 4.63 -10.62
CA GLY A 382 14.76 5.84 -9.96
C GLY A 382 13.62 6.79 -9.62
N TYR A 383 13.97 7.99 -9.15
CA TYR A 383 13.03 9.06 -8.90
C TYR A 383 12.93 10.00 -10.11
N LEU A 384 11.70 10.39 -10.46
CA LEU A 384 11.41 11.32 -11.54
C LEU A 384 12.18 12.63 -11.36
N ASP A 385 12.96 13.01 -12.39
CA ASP A 385 13.76 14.24 -12.46
C ASP A 385 14.65 14.49 -11.22
N ASN A 386 15.05 13.43 -10.52
CA ASN A 386 15.87 13.52 -9.33
C ASN A 386 17.00 12.45 -9.30
N PRO A 387 18.01 12.59 -10.19
CA PRO A 387 19.12 11.63 -10.26
C PRO A 387 19.98 11.60 -8.99
N GLU A 388 20.08 12.72 -8.26
CA GLU A 388 20.83 12.80 -7.02
C GLU A 388 20.19 11.93 -5.93
N ALA A 389 18.89 12.10 -5.67
CA ALA A 389 18.18 11.24 -4.73
C ALA A 389 18.14 9.78 -5.18
N THR A 390 18.15 9.52 -6.49
CA THR A 390 18.24 8.16 -7.02
C THR A 390 19.59 7.52 -6.66
N ALA A 391 20.70 8.23 -6.86
CA ALA A 391 22.04 7.76 -6.53
C ALA A 391 22.29 7.62 -5.01
N GLU A 392 21.59 8.41 -4.17
CA GLU A 392 21.60 8.25 -2.71
C GLU A 392 20.83 7.00 -2.26
N THR A 393 19.83 6.58 -3.04
CA THR A 393 18.92 5.48 -2.66
C THR A 393 19.31 4.16 -3.30
N ILE A 394 19.89 4.18 -4.51
CA ILE A 394 20.38 3.00 -5.23
C ILE A 394 21.88 3.18 -5.47
N ASP A 395 22.67 2.34 -4.84
CA ASP A 395 24.11 2.40 -4.96
C ASP A 395 24.63 1.94 -6.33
N ALA A 396 25.96 2.08 -6.54
CA ALA A 396 26.61 1.73 -7.81
C ALA A 396 26.56 0.22 -8.14
N GLU A 397 26.30 -0.64 -7.16
CA GLU A 397 26.17 -2.10 -7.31
C GLU A 397 24.69 -2.52 -7.51
N GLY A 398 23.75 -1.57 -7.50
CA GLY A 398 22.32 -1.77 -7.68
C GLY A 398 21.58 -2.19 -6.42
N TRP A 399 22.15 -1.98 -5.23
CA TRP A 399 21.44 -2.16 -3.98
C TRP A 399 20.56 -0.95 -3.66
N LEU A 400 19.29 -1.23 -3.39
CA LEU A 400 18.35 -0.25 -2.87
C LEU A 400 18.50 -0.18 -1.36
N HIS A 401 18.89 0.99 -0.86
CA HIS A 401 18.90 1.36 0.55
C HIS A 401 17.49 1.74 0.98
N THR A 402 16.88 0.92 1.83
CA THR A 402 15.46 1.10 2.18
C THR A 402 15.23 2.18 3.23
N GLY A 403 16.27 2.51 3.98
CA GLY A 403 16.17 3.36 5.17
C GLY A 403 15.43 2.70 6.34
N ASP A 404 15.10 1.42 6.25
CA ASP A 404 14.50 0.63 7.31
C ASP A 404 15.57 -0.25 7.96
N VAL A 405 15.56 -0.34 9.29
CA VAL A 405 16.46 -1.18 10.08
C VAL A 405 15.79 -2.50 10.41
N GLY A 406 16.52 -3.58 10.27
CA GLY A 406 16.01 -4.90 10.55
C GLY A 406 17.08 -5.88 11.02
N ILE A 407 16.62 -7.05 11.43
CA ILE A 407 17.43 -8.21 11.80
C ILE A 407 17.01 -9.38 10.93
N MET A 408 17.96 -10.12 10.39
CA MET A 408 17.69 -11.34 9.63
C MET A 408 18.09 -12.57 10.44
N ASP A 409 17.18 -13.55 10.54
CA ASP A 409 17.45 -14.82 11.21
C ASP A 409 18.20 -15.81 10.29
N GLU A 410 18.59 -16.97 10.84
CA GLU A 410 19.30 -18.04 10.13
C GLU A 410 18.49 -18.62 8.94
N ARG A 411 17.17 -18.47 8.96
CA ARG A 411 16.26 -18.92 7.89
C ARG A 411 16.09 -17.88 6.79
N GLY A 412 16.69 -16.67 6.97
CA GLY A 412 16.55 -15.53 6.06
C GLY A 412 15.28 -14.70 6.28
N TYR A 413 14.57 -14.90 7.42
CA TYR A 413 13.41 -14.09 7.76
C TYR A 413 13.84 -12.76 8.36
N VAL A 414 13.26 -11.68 7.85
CA VAL A 414 13.56 -10.32 8.27
C VAL A 414 12.52 -9.87 9.31
N ARG A 415 13.00 -9.36 10.42
CA ARG A 415 12.20 -8.63 11.39
C ARG A 415 12.60 -7.15 11.32
N ILE A 416 11.67 -6.30 10.95
CA ILE A 416 11.88 -4.85 10.95
C ILE A 416 11.89 -4.39 12.40
N THR A 417 12.96 -3.72 12.79
CA THR A 417 13.11 -3.19 14.16
C THR A 417 12.80 -1.72 14.22
N ASP A 418 13.09 -0.98 13.16
CA ASP A 418 12.64 0.43 12.99
C ASP A 418 12.96 1.00 11.60
N ARG A 419 12.72 2.33 11.44
CA ARG A 419 13.35 3.14 10.43
C ARG A 419 14.57 3.83 11.02
N THR A 420 15.63 3.95 10.26
CA THR A 420 16.85 4.69 10.65
C THR A 420 16.51 6.09 11.17
N LYS A 421 15.45 6.72 10.65
CA LYS A 421 14.98 8.05 11.03
C LYS A 421 14.04 8.09 12.24
N ASP A 422 13.53 6.96 12.68
CA ASP A 422 12.62 6.84 13.85
C ASP A 422 13.34 6.34 15.09
N MET A 423 14.50 5.69 14.94
CA MET A 423 15.40 5.29 16.01
C MET A 423 15.82 6.53 16.82
N PHE A 424 15.92 6.39 18.13
CA PHE A 424 16.41 7.41 19.04
C PHE A 424 17.49 6.84 19.95
N ILE A 425 18.40 7.70 20.42
CA ILE A 425 19.58 7.29 21.17
C ILE A 425 19.41 7.61 22.65
N VAL A 426 19.31 6.57 23.46
CA VAL A 426 19.15 6.68 24.93
C VAL A 426 20.48 6.39 25.60
N GLY A 427 21.19 7.42 26.05
CA GLY A 427 22.45 7.26 26.77
C GLY A 427 23.53 6.48 25.99
N GLY A 428 23.55 6.61 24.65
CA GLY A 428 24.48 5.92 23.76
C GLY A 428 24.00 4.57 23.22
N PHE A 429 22.78 4.14 23.59
CA PHE A 429 22.17 2.91 23.08
C PHE A 429 21.08 3.23 22.08
N ASN A 430 21.08 2.55 20.94
CA ASN A 430 20.02 2.66 19.94
C ASN A 430 18.74 2.03 20.50
N ALA A 431 17.67 2.81 20.56
CA ALA A 431 16.33 2.39 20.94
C ALA A 431 15.42 2.43 19.70
N TYR A 432 14.81 1.31 19.40
CA TYR A 432 14.01 1.11 18.21
C TYR A 432 12.51 1.13 18.59
N PRO A 433 11.74 2.19 18.21
CA PRO A 433 10.32 2.29 18.54
C PRO A 433 9.51 1.03 18.23
N ALA A 434 9.70 0.42 17.05
CA ALA A 434 8.92 -0.76 16.69
C ALA A 434 9.21 -1.97 17.60
N GLU A 435 10.43 -2.13 18.09
CA GLU A 435 10.76 -3.18 19.08
C GLU A 435 10.05 -2.92 20.41
N ILE A 436 10.07 -1.67 20.87
CA ILE A 436 9.42 -1.25 22.12
C ILE A 436 7.90 -1.40 21.98
N GLU A 437 7.33 -0.96 20.85
CA GLU A 437 5.90 -1.11 20.54
C GLU A 437 5.46 -2.58 20.57
N ASN A 438 6.24 -3.48 19.96
CA ASN A 438 5.97 -4.92 19.98
C ASN A 438 5.95 -5.49 21.40
N GLN A 439 6.90 -5.06 22.24
CA GLN A 439 6.95 -5.51 23.63
C GLN A 439 5.75 -4.96 24.43
N LEU A 440 5.41 -3.68 24.27
CA LEU A 440 4.26 -3.07 24.93
C LEU A 440 2.91 -3.68 24.50
N MET A 441 2.79 -4.11 23.25
CA MET A 441 1.58 -4.80 22.74
C MET A 441 1.32 -6.16 23.42
N ALA A 442 2.29 -6.75 24.12
CA ALA A 442 2.08 -7.95 24.92
C ALA A 442 1.26 -7.68 26.20
N HIS A 443 1.05 -6.43 26.58
CA HIS A 443 0.21 -6.07 27.73
C HIS A 443 -1.28 -6.21 27.41
N ASP A 444 -2.01 -6.96 28.23
CA ASP A 444 -3.43 -7.29 27.97
C ASP A 444 -4.37 -6.08 27.85
N GLY A 445 -4.03 -4.97 28.49
CA GLY A 445 -4.83 -3.74 28.45
C GLY A 445 -4.58 -2.84 27.24
N ILE A 446 -3.56 -3.10 26.42
CA ILE A 446 -3.16 -2.24 25.30
C ILE A 446 -3.82 -2.71 23.99
N ALA A 447 -4.55 -1.81 23.33
CA ALA A 447 -5.10 -2.05 21.99
C ALA A 447 -4.13 -1.60 20.89
N GLN A 448 -3.51 -0.43 21.07
CA GLN A 448 -2.52 0.12 20.14
C GLN A 448 -1.48 0.93 20.90
N VAL A 449 -0.27 1.00 20.36
CA VAL A 449 0.80 1.82 20.92
C VAL A 449 1.67 2.37 19.80
N ALA A 450 2.16 3.59 20.00
CA ALA A 450 3.19 4.19 19.16
C ALA A 450 4.25 4.85 20.06
N VAL A 451 5.52 4.63 19.76
CA VAL A 451 6.65 5.18 20.51
C VAL A 451 7.42 6.16 19.62
N VAL A 452 7.80 7.27 20.20
CA VAL A 452 8.66 8.29 19.55
C VAL A 452 9.78 8.72 20.50
N GLY A 453 10.94 9.04 19.93
CA GLY A 453 12.02 9.67 20.67
C GLY A 453 11.71 11.14 20.97
N VAL A 454 12.02 11.55 22.20
CA VAL A 454 11.89 12.94 22.65
C VAL A 454 13.17 13.38 23.36
N PRO A 455 13.57 14.67 23.28
CA PRO A 455 14.77 15.17 23.93
C PRO A 455 14.76 14.96 25.46
N ASP A 456 15.90 14.58 26.02
CA ASP A 456 16.14 14.44 27.46
C ASP A 456 17.52 15.02 27.81
N GLU A 457 17.62 15.88 28.81
CA GLU A 457 18.87 16.58 29.17
C GLU A 457 20.01 15.62 29.58
N ARG A 458 19.68 14.45 30.16
CA ARG A 458 20.66 13.52 30.67
C ARG A 458 21.02 12.40 29.69
N MET A 459 20.01 11.92 28.96
CA MET A 459 20.15 10.71 28.13
C MET A 459 20.28 11.04 26.63
N GLY A 460 20.21 12.34 26.27
CA GLY A 460 20.11 12.81 24.89
C GLY A 460 18.67 12.70 24.38
N GLU A 461 18.16 11.49 24.28
CA GLU A 461 16.76 11.21 23.98
C GLU A 461 16.20 10.13 24.90
N VAL A 462 14.88 10.07 25.02
CA VAL A 462 14.13 9.00 25.71
C VAL A 462 12.83 8.70 24.98
N GLY A 463 12.27 7.50 25.21
CA GLY A 463 11.00 7.11 24.61
C GLY A 463 9.79 7.81 25.24
N MET A 464 8.84 8.26 24.42
CA MET A 464 7.47 8.59 24.81
C MET A 464 6.51 7.64 24.09
N ALA A 465 5.71 6.89 24.86
CA ALA A 465 4.72 5.95 24.35
C ALA A 465 3.31 6.57 24.41
N PHE A 466 2.62 6.59 23.27
CA PHE A 466 1.19 6.91 23.16
C PHE A 466 0.41 5.61 23.09
N VAL A 467 -0.46 5.37 24.09
CA VAL A 467 -1.15 4.09 24.29
C VAL A 467 -2.65 4.27 24.15
N VAL A 468 -3.28 3.42 23.34
CA VAL A 468 -4.73 3.31 23.24
C VAL A 468 -5.17 2.10 24.04
N PRO A 469 -6.03 2.25 25.07
CA PRO A 469 -6.55 1.13 25.86
C PRO A 469 -7.48 0.23 25.04
N ARG A 470 -7.55 -1.04 25.42
CA ARG A 470 -8.65 -1.90 24.94
C ARG A 470 -10.00 -1.43 25.52
N PRO A 471 -11.10 -1.65 24.82
CA PRO A 471 -12.43 -1.32 25.32
C PRO A 471 -12.67 -1.94 26.70
N GLY A 472 -12.96 -1.09 27.69
CA GLY A 472 -13.20 -1.50 29.08
C GLY A 472 -11.94 -1.72 29.94
N ALA A 473 -10.75 -1.59 29.39
CA ALA A 473 -9.53 -1.63 30.17
C ALA A 473 -9.24 -0.26 30.82
N ALA A 474 -8.95 -0.26 32.12
CA ALA A 474 -8.39 0.90 32.81
C ALA A 474 -6.88 0.71 32.87
N LEU A 475 -6.11 1.59 32.24
CA LEU A 475 -4.65 1.56 32.29
C LEU A 475 -4.17 2.62 33.28
N ASP A 476 -3.25 2.19 34.16
CA ASP A 476 -2.50 3.07 35.07
C ASP A 476 -1.08 3.25 34.52
N ILE A 477 -0.58 4.49 34.50
CA ILE A 477 0.74 4.81 33.91
C ILE A 477 1.87 4.22 34.80
N ASP A 478 1.73 4.23 36.13
CA ASP A 478 2.75 3.71 37.03
C ASP A 478 2.81 2.18 36.95
N GLU A 479 1.66 1.52 36.81
CA GLU A 479 1.61 0.08 36.56
C GLU A 479 2.24 -0.28 35.22
N LEU A 480 1.96 0.48 34.14
CA LEU A 480 2.59 0.29 32.82
C LEU A 480 4.10 0.47 32.87
N HIS A 481 4.58 1.47 33.61
CA HIS A 481 6.02 1.65 33.83
C HIS A 481 6.66 0.47 34.54
N THR A 482 6.03 -0.02 35.58
CA THR A 482 6.52 -1.17 36.37
C THR A 482 6.58 -2.40 35.49
N TRP A 483 5.49 -2.70 34.78
CA TRP A 483 5.40 -3.83 33.87
C TRP A 483 6.45 -3.74 32.73
N ALA A 484 6.60 -2.56 32.11
CA ALA A 484 7.56 -2.37 31.02
C ALA A 484 9.03 -2.59 31.50
N ARG A 485 9.37 -2.24 32.74
CA ARG A 485 10.70 -2.50 33.32
C ARG A 485 10.99 -3.98 33.55
N GLU A 486 9.97 -4.79 33.73
CA GLU A 486 10.11 -6.24 33.85
C GLU A 486 10.29 -6.91 32.47
N MET A 487 9.71 -6.30 31.42
CA MET A 487 9.66 -6.89 30.08
C MET A 487 10.84 -6.50 29.19
N MET A 488 11.49 -5.35 29.44
CA MET A 488 12.52 -4.84 28.51
C MET A 488 13.69 -4.18 29.25
N ALA A 489 14.83 -4.08 28.54
CA ALA A 489 16.02 -3.40 29.05
C ALA A 489 15.70 -1.93 29.38
N ASN A 490 16.30 -1.41 30.45
CA ASN A 490 15.96 -0.11 31.02
C ASN A 490 16.03 1.07 30.03
N TYR A 491 16.97 1.04 29.08
CA TYR A 491 17.09 2.08 28.04
C TYR A 491 15.96 2.05 27.02
N LYS A 492 15.26 0.92 26.86
CA LYS A 492 14.11 0.74 25.97
C LYS A 492 12.79 1.18 26.63
N VAL A 493 12.73 1.19 27.97
CA VAL A 493 11.51 1.56 28.69
C VAL A 493 11.16 3.02 28.40
N PRO A 494 9.98 3.32 27.81
CA PRO A 494 9.57 4.69 27.60
C PRO A 494 9.54 5.46 28.93
N ARG A 495 10.18 6.63 28.95
CA ARG A 495 10.15 7.49 30.14
C ARG A 495 8.80 8.13 30.35
N HIS A 496 8.09 8.36 29.26
CA HIS A 496 6.77 8.99 29.27
C HIS A 496 5.73 8.05 28.66
N PHE A 497 4.60 7.90 29.34
CA PHE A 497 3.41 7.25 28.79
C PHE A 497 2.28 8.27 28.67
N ARG A 498 1.49 8.18 27.59
CA ARG A 498 0.29 8.98 27.37
C ARG A 498 -0.85 8.06 26.93
N ILE A 499 -1.93 8.04 27.70
CA ILE A 499 -3.15 7.36 27.30
C ILE A 499 -3.91 8.28 26.36
N VAL A 500 -4.29 7.78 25.18
CA VAL A 500 -5.00 8.52 24.13
C VAL A 500 -6.16 7.70 23.60
N ASP A 501 -7.19 8.38 23.08
CA ASP A 501 -8.37 7.72 22.52
C ASP A 501 -8.06 7.05 21.17
N ALA A 502 -7.17 7.65 20.38
CA ALA A 502 -6.75 7.14 19.07
C ALA A 502 -5.35 7.65 18.68
N LEU A 503 -4.66 6.90 17.83
CA LEU A 503 -3.41 7.32 17.20
C LEU A 503 -3.70 7.99 15.84
N PRO A 504 -2.95 9.03 15.44
CA PRO A 504 -3.08 9.63 14.12
C PRO A 504 -2.63 8.64 13.05
N THR A 505 -3.45 8.46 12.02
CA THR A 505 -3.17 7.52 10.92
C THR A 505 -3.35 8.18 9.56
N ASN A 506 -2.52 7.75 8.59
CA ASN A 506 -2.69 8.14 7.19
C ASN A 506 -3.83 7.35 6.50
N ALA A 507 -4.04 7.61 5.20
CA ALA A 507 -5.08 6.96 4.40
C ALA A 507 -4.93 5.43 4.28
N SER A 508 -3.71 4.90 4.42
CA SER A 508 -3.43 3.46 4.40
C SER A 508 -3.49 2.81 5.79
N GLY A 509 -3.91 3.55 6.83
CA GLY A 509 -4.00 3.07 8.22
C GLY A 509 -2.66 3.07 8.96
N LYS A 510 -1.59 3.63 8.37
CA LYS A 510 -0.27 3.73 9.01
C LYS A 510 -0.22 4.91 9.99
N ILE A 511 0.34 4.67 11.18
CA ILE A 511 0.52 5.70 12.21
C ILE A 511 1.46 6.81 11.72
N ILE A 512 1.05 8.07 11.93
CA ILE A 512 1.82 9.26 11.55
C ILE A 512 2.70 9.68 12.74
N LYS A 513 3.90 9.09 12.85
CA LYS A 513 4.82 9.37 13.98
C LYS A 513 5.31 10.83 14.03
N VAL A 514 5.31 11.54 12.90
CA VAL A 514 5.68 12.97 12.87
C VAL A 514 4.73 13.80 13.73
N GLU A 515 3.42 13.61 13.59
CA GLU A 515 2.42 14.30 14.41
C GLU A 515 2.57 13.96 15.90
N LEU A 516 2.90 12.70 16.22
CA LEU A 516 3.14 12.28 17.60
C LEU A 516 4.40 12.93 18.18
N ARG A 517 5.48 13.08 17.39
CA ARG A 517 6.69 13.80 17.85
C ARG A 517 6.43 15.28 18.09
N GLU A 518 5.67 15.94 17.23
CA GLU A 518 5.29 17.35 17.41
C GLU A 518 4.45 17.52 18.67
N ARG A 519 3.46 16.66 18.87
CA ARG A 519 2.65 16.65 20.09
C ARG A 519 3.49 16.41 21.33
N ALA A 520 4.38 15.41 21.32
CA ALA A 520 5.26 15.07 22.41
C ALA A 520 6.18 16.24 22.79
N ARG A 521 6.78 16.93 21.81
CA ARG A 521 7.61 18.12 22.03
C ARG A 521 6.82 19.27 22.63
N ALA A 522 5.59 19.51 22.14
CA ALA A 522 4.73 20.55 22.66
C ALA A 522 4.32 20.27 24.12
N GLU A 523 4.00 19.03 24.46
CA GLU A 523 3.65 18.63 25.83
C GLU A 523 4.84 18.80 26.79
N LEU A 524 6.05 18.40 26.38
CA LEU A 524 7.26 18.54 27.21
C LEU A 524 7.71 20.01 27.36
N ALA A 525 7.44 20.86 26.39
CA ALA A 525 7.74 22.30 26.48
C ALA A 525 6.74 23.06 27.38
N ALA A 526 5.56 22.51 27.63
CA ALA A 526 4.50 23.11 28.44
C ALA A 526 4.53 22.67 29.92
N GLY A 527 5.29 21.63 30.27
CA GLY A 527 5.42 21.09 31.63
C GLY A 527 6.81 21.31 32.17
#